data_9303bd6d96f7125da444bf8eada5c393
#
_entry.id   9303bd6d96f7125da444bf8eada5c393
#
_cell.length_a   1.000
_cell.length_b   1.000
_cell.length_c   1.000
_cell.angle_alpha   90.00
_cell.angle_beta   90.00
_cell.angle_gamma   90.00
#
_symmetry.space_group_name_H-M   'P 1'
#
loop_
_entity.id
_entity.type
_entity.pdbx_description
1 polymer ?
#
loop_
_entity_poly.entity_id
_entity_poly.type
_entity_poly.pdbx_seq_one_letter_code
_entity_poly.pdbx_strand_id
1 'polypeptide(L)'
;MKRRRSRLWVGVLGIVTGLIPFLSPFHPVSAQTIVWDHPAEGLAIGVWDPSSVCSDVPPLVVSEIDPLRYRIFVHYFRNEPFEEPPDIHEWQRRTGHDLVFNAGLFRENFSYLGLLYAQGKPVGGKRHTSWMGLFVAEPTEAGAATAGILDLSIDPFNEQQPPYGEAAQSLMLLDRTGKVRVNPTGKQSQQTIVGELKNGHILLMKTTEPVSLHAMGRCLHEAYPQIRQAMAMDGGSSSDVSISPALQKAAEKAAGTHSWVALLNSGPTGHIGLPAVIGISPRGAVSRR
;
A
#
# COMPACT_ATOMS: atom_id res chain seq x y z
N MET A 1 -54.66 0.90 -85.33
CA MET A 1 -55.14 1.09 -83.95
C MET A 1 -54.03 0.78 -82.98
N LYS A 2 -53.35 1.79 -82.42
CA LYS A 2 -52.23 1.63 -81.49
C LYS A 2 -52.69 2.07 -80.10
N ARG A 3 -52.77 1.13 -79.14
CA ARG A 3 -53.02 1.40 -77.71
C ARG A 3 -51.74 1.86 -77.04
N ARG A 4 -51.69 3.08 -76.49
CA ARG A 4 -50.66 3.61 -75.61
C ARG A 4 -50.93 3.05 -74.19
N ARG A 5 -49.93 2.40 -73.60
CA ARG A 5 -49.91 2.04 -72.16
C ARG A 5 -49.20 3.13 -71.40
N SER A 6 -49.90 3.78 -70.48
CA SER A 6 -49.34 4.72 -69.52
C SER A 6 -48.67 3.94 -68.39
N ARG A 7 -47.40 4.24 -68.09
CA ARG A 7 -46.69 3.69 -66.89
C ARG A 7 -46.86 4.71 -65.75
N LEU A 8 -47.54 4.26 -64.69
CA LEU A 8 -47.48 4.96 -63.38
C LEU A 8 -46.13 4.74 -62.76
N TRP A 9 -45.49 5.81 -62.39
CA TRP A 9 -44.34 5.80 -61.49
C TRP A 9 -44.82 5.94 -60.06
N VAL A 10 -44.60 4.88 -59.23
CA VAL A 10 -44.81 4.93 -57.81
C VAL A 10 -43.46 5.35 -57.16
N GLY A 11 -43.44 6.56 -56.63
CA GLY A 11 -42.30 7.06 -55.89
C GLY A 11 -42.25 6.42 -54.47
N VAL A 12 -41.25 5.64 -54.21
CA VAL A 12 -40.98 5.13 -52.86
C VAL A 12 -40.21 6.19 -52.09
N LEU A 13 -40.89 6.80 -51.10
CA LEU A 13 -40.27 7.71 -50.13
C LEU A 13 -39.49 6.85 -49.11
N GLY A 14 -38.17 6.80 -49.25
CA GLY A 14 -37.31 6.15 -48.27
C GLY A 14 -37.14 7.05 -47.03
N ILE A 15 -37.70 6.61 -45.87
CA ILE A 15 -37.45 7.23 -44.58
C ILE A 15 -36.07 6.74 -44.12
N VAL A 16 -35.06 7.63 -44.18
CA VAL A 16 -33.74 7.40 -43.59
C VAL A 16 -33.87 7.71 -42.09
N THR A 17 -34.07 6.68 -41.26
CA THR A 17 -33.95 6.79 -39.81
C THR A 17 -32.47 6.88 -39.46
N GLY A 18 -32.00 8.09 -39.23
CA GLY A 18 -30.64 8.33 -38.72
C GLY A 18 -30.52 7.78 -37.31
N LEU A 19 -29.74 6.71 -37.14
CA LEU A 19 -29.23 6.29 -35.81
C LEU A 19 -28.25 7.36 -35.32
N ILE A 20 -28.69 8.16 -34.35
CA ILE A 20 -27.80 9.04 -33.60
C ILE A 20 -27.09 8.13 -32.58
N PRO A 21 -25.75 7.96 -32.65
CA PRO A 21 -25.05 7.23 -31.59
C PRO A 21 -25.16 8.07 -30.32
N PHE A 22 -25.79 7.50 -29.28
CA PHE A 22 -25.72 8.01 -27.92
C PHE A 22 -24.26 7.89 -27.46
N LEU A 23 -23.48 8.93 -27.65
CA LEU A 23 -22.22 9.13 -26.96
C LEU A 23 -22.56 9.41 -25.49
N SER A 24 -22.56 8.36 -24.65
CA SER A 24 -22.59 8.51 -23.21
C SER A 24 -21.38 9.39 -22.83
N PRO A 25 -21.58 10.51 -22.12
CA PRO A 25 -20.47 11.30 -21.65
C PRO A 25 -19.68 10.42 -20.69
N PHE A 26 -18.47 10.04 -21.06
CA PHE A 26 -17.49 9.52 -20.10
C PHE A 26 -17.23 10.67 -19.11
N HIS A 27 -17.87 10.61 -17.97
CA HIS A 27 -17.48 11.45 -16.84
C HIS A 27 -16.12 10.92 -16.38
N PRO A 28 -15.05 11.72 -16.45
CA PRO A 28 -13.80 11.30 -15.81
C PRO A 28 -14.13 11.16 -14.33
N VAL A 29 -13.95 9.95 -13.79
CA VAL A 29 -13.95 9.73 -12.35
C VAL A 29 -12.87 10.66 -11.81
N SER A 30 -13.29 11.71 -11.12
CA SER A 30 -12.36 12.65 -10.51
C SER A 30 -11.57 11.86 -9.47
N ALA A 31 -10.31 11.59 -9.79
CA ALA A 31 -9.38 11.02 -8.80
C ALA A 31 -9.42 11.95 -7.59
N GLN A 32 -9.82 11.40 -6.45
CA GLN A 32 -9.92 12.18 -5.23
C GLN A 32 -8.54 12.73 -4.89
N THR A 33 -8.43 14.05 -4.80
CA THR A 33 -7.15 14.71 -4.58
C THR A 33 -6.76 14.54 -3.12
N ILE A 34 -5.71 13.79 -2.85
CA ILE A 34 -5.10 13.73 -1.53
C ILE A 34 -4.42 15.07 -1.26
N VAL A 35 -4.72 15.69 -0.13
CA VAL A 35 -3.96 16.84 0.34
C VAL A 35 -2.75 16.32 1.07
N TRP A 36 -1.58 16.52 0.47
CA TRP A 36 -0.31 16.05 0.98
C TRP A 36 0.37 17.09 1.85
N ASP A 37 0.76 16.70 3.05
CA ASP A 37 1.75 17.40 3.86
C ASP A 37 3.14 16.85 3.51
N HIS A 38 4.12 17.72 3.42
CA HIS A 38 5.51 17.35 3.14
C HIS A 38 6.38 17.66 4.36
N PRO A 39 6.34 16.86 5.43
CA PRO A 39 7.09 17.13 6.66
C PRO A 39 8.60 17.01 6.48
N ALA A 40 9.05 16.31 5.43
CA ALA A 40 10.46 16.20 5.05
C ALA A 40 10.59 15.93 3.53
N GLU A 41 11.76 16.20 2.98
CA GLU A 41 12.05 15.92 1.57
C GLU A 41 12.00 14.41 1.29
N GLY A 42 11.20 14.00 0.31
CA GLY A 42 11.00 12.59 -0.06
C GLY A 42 9.99 11.84 0.83
N LEU A 43 9.27 12.55 1.70
CA LEU A 43 8.18 12.02 2.51
C LEU A 43 6.96 12.93 2.41
N ALA A 44 5.85 12.40 1.94
CA ALA A 44 4.56 13.06 1.96
C ALA A 44 3.57 12.22 2.77
N ILE A 45 2.73 12.87 3.58
CA ILE A 45 1.72 12.21 4.42
C ILE A 45 0.39 12.92 4.20
N GLY A 46 -0.70 12.18 4.09
CA GLY A 46 -2.03 12.74 3.87
C GLY A 46 -3.15 11.81 4.29
N VAL A 47 -4.37 12.24 4.04
CA VAL A 47 -5.57 11.41 4.17
C VAL A 47 -6.13 11.13 2.77
N TRP A 48 -6.33 9.87 2.49
CA TRP A 48 -7.06 9.43 1.31
C TRP A 48 -8.46 8.99 1.73
N ASP A 49 -9.48 9.65 1.19
CA ASP A 49 -10.88 9.28 1.38
C ASP A 49 -11.46 8.76 0.06
N PRO A 50 -11.49 7.44 -0.17
CA PRO A 50 -12.00 6.86 -1.40
C PRO A 50 -13.53 6.71 -1.43
N SER A 51 -14.27 7.18 -0.44
CA SER A 51 -15.70 6.91 -0.25
C SER A 51 -16.59 7.28 -1.44
N SER A 52 -16.18 8.24 -2.27
CA SER A 52 -16.89 8.61 -3.50
C SER A 52 -16.85 7.53 -4.59
N VAL A 53 -15.86 6.63 -4.56
CA VAL A 53 -15.68 5.51 -5.51
C VAL A 53 -15.90 4.17 -4.79
N CYS A 54 -15.46 4.06 -3.55
CA CYS A 54 -15.44 2.84 -2.75
C CYS A 54 -16.13 3.10 -1.40
N SER A 55 -17.46 3.07 -1.38
CA SER A 55 -18.24 3.38 -0.16
C SER A 55 -18.01 2.42 1.02
N ASP A 56 -17.37 1.28 0.78
CA ASP A 56 -17.04 0.26 1.77
C ASP A 56 -15.58 0.37 2.28
N VAL A 57 -14.86 1.43 1.89
CA VAL A 57 -13.50 1.73 2.36
C VAL A 57 -13.50 3.08 3.07
N PRO A 58 -13.18 3.11 4.39
CA PRO A 58 -13.14 4.34 5.15
C PRO A 58 -11.94 5.22 4.77
N PRO A 59 -11.93 6.50 5.15
CA PRO A 59 -10.74 7.33 5.07
C PRO A 59 -9.55 6.70 5.79
N LEU A 60 -8.37 6.83 5.20
CA LEU A 60 -7.16 6.22 5.73
C LEU A 60 -5.96 7.15 5.60
N VAL A 61 -4.99 6.96 6.48
CA VAL A 61 -3.72 7.68 6.40
C VAL A 61 -2.85 7.03 5.35
N VAL A 62 -2.26 7.86 4.50
CA VAL A 62 -1.32 7.46 3.46
C VAL A 62 0.00 8.19 3.61
N SER A 63 1.11 7.47 3.40
CA SER A 63 2.45 8.05 3.39
C SER A 63 3.16 7.60 2.13
N GLU A 64 3.55 8.55 1.28
CA GLU A 64 4.37 8.32 0.09
C GLU A 64 5.84 8.56 0.43
N ILE A 65 6.68 7.58 0.14
CA ILE A 65 8.09 7.54 0.55
C ILE A 65 8.93 7.35 -0.71
N ASP A 66 9.86 8.28 -0.94
CA ASP A 66 10.88 8.15 -1.98
C ASP A 66 12.05 7.29 -1.44
N PRO A 67 12.24 6.05 -1.94
CA PRO A 67 13.29 5.16 -1.46
C PRO A 67 14.71 5.62 -1.85
N LEU A 68 14.84 6.60 -2.76
CA LEU A 68 16.12 7.24 -3.06
C LEU A 68 16.52 8.26 -1.97
N ARG A 69 15.55 8.80 -1.22
CA ARG A 69 15.76 9.74 -0.11
C ARG A 69 15.71 9.07 1.25
N TYR A 70 14.98 7.96 1.35
CA TYR A 70 14.79 7.24 2.60
C TYR A 70 15.40 5.85 2.54
N ARG A 71 15.96 5.44 3.65
CA ARG A 71 16.46 4.10 3.91
C ARG A 71 15.40 3.32 4.66
N ILE A 72 15.24 2.04 4.31
CA ILE A 72 14.26 1.13 4.88
C ILE A 72 14.99 0.05 5.67
N PHE A 73 14.50 -0.26 6.86
CA PHE A 73 15.09 -1.22 7.79
C PHE A 73 14.03 -2.20 8.25
N VAL A 74 14.37 -3.46 8.28
CA VAL A 74 13.58 -4.49 8.94
C VAL A 74 14.17 -4.76 10.32
N HIS A 75 13.32 -4.76 11.34
CA HIS A 75 13.69 -5.12 12.71
C HIS A 75 12.92 -6.33 13.16
N TYR A 76 13.61 -7.19 13.90
CA TYR A 76 13.01 -8.33 14.57
C TYR A 76 13.47 -8.35 16.02
N PHE A 77 12.53 -8.40 16.98
CA PHE A 77 12.83 -8.18 18.41
C PHE A 77 13.89 -9.11 18.98
N ARG A 78 13.98 -10.37 18.47
CA ARG A 78 14.99 -11.33 18.94
C ARG A 78 16.43 -10.98 18.55
N ASN A 79 16.59 -10.05 17.62
CA ASN A 79 17.91 -9.55 17.19
C ASN A 79 18.25 -8.21 17.82
N GLU A 80 17.36 -7.68 18.64
CA GLU A 80 17.46 -6.42 19.34
C GLU A 80 17.52 -6.69 20.87
N PRO A 81 17.93 -5.74 21.70
CA PRO A 81 18.03 -5.92 23.15
C PRO A 81 16.65 -5.84 23.84
N PHE A 82 15.72 -6.68 23.39
CA PHE A 82 14.38 -6.80 23.97
C PHE A 82 14.17 -8.21 24.51
N GLU A 83 13.57 -8.32 25.70
CA GLU A 83 13.14 -9.59 26.26
C GLU A 83 11.83 -10.07 25.66
N GLU A 84 10.91 -9.12 25.41
CA GLU A 84 9.61 -9.34 24.77
C GLU A 84 9.40 -8.35 23.62
N PRO A 85 8.51 -8.66 22.66
CA PRO A 85 8.21 -7.72 21.58
C PRO A 85 7.68 -6.40 22.11
N PRO A 86 8.32 -5.28 21.82
CA PRO A 86 7.83 -3.96 22.20
C PRO A 86 6.64 -3.53 21.33
N ASP A 87 5.86 -2.57 21.80
CA ASP A 87 4.84 -1.91 20.99
C ASP A 87 5.47 -0.97 19.95
N ILE A 88 4.63 -0.43 19.07
CA ILE A 88 5.09 0.42 17.96
C ILE A 88 5.78 1.71 18.42
N HIS A 89 5.36 2.30 19.53
CA HIS A 89 5.95 3.51 20.07
C HIS A 89 7.30 3.26 20.71
N GLU A 90 7.44 2.12 21.41
CA GLU A 90 8.72 1.69 21.94
C GLU A 90 9.70 1.36 20.81
N TRP A 91 9.23 0.68 19.74
CA TRP A 91 10.03 0.46 18.55
C TRP A 91 10.54 1.77 17.98
N GLN A 92 9.67 2.76 17.77
CA GLN A 92 10.06 4.04 17.22
C GLN A 92 11.03 4.80 18.13
N ARG A 93 10.77 4.80 19.45
CA ARG A 93 11.64 5.48 20.42
C ARG A 93 13.06 4.88 20.45
N ARG A 94 13.16 3.54 20.35
CA ARG A 94 14.45 2.83 20.39
C ARG A 94 15.23 2.93 19.11
N THR A 95 14.56 2.81 17.98
CA THR A 95 15.22 2.87 16.66
C THR A 95 15.48 4.29 16.17
N GLY A 96 14.67 5.25 16.63
CA GLY A 96 14.77 6.65 16.20
C GLY A 96 14.36 6.90 14.76
N HIS A 97 13.63 5.96 14.14
CA HIS A 97 13.14 6.12 12.77
C HIS A 97 12.09 7.23 12.66
N ASP A 98 12.01 7.87 11.53
CA ASP A 98 10.99 8.88 11.23
C ASP A 98 9.58 8.28 11.17
N LEU A 99 9.48 7.07 10.65
CA LEU A 99 8.24 6.30 10.56
C LEU A 99 8.53 4.83 10.83
N VAL A 100 7.68 4.18 11.62
CA VAL A 100 7.73 2.74 11.91
C VAL A 100 6.34 2.15 11.72
N PHE A 101 6.26 0.98 11.11
CA PHE A 101 5.00 0.25 10.93
C PHE A 101 5.22 -1.26 11.11
N ASN A 102 4.14 -1.97 11.43
CA ASN A 102 4.19 -3.40 11.62
C ASN A 102 4.58 -4.15 10.34
N ALA A 103 5.32 -5.22 10.47
CA ALA A 103 5.61 -6.16 9.39
C ALA A 103 4.47 -7.16 9.18
N GLY A 104 4.76 -8.30 8.54
CA GLY A 104 3.76 -9.34 8.27
C GLY A 104 3.40 -10.17 9.51
N LEU A 105 2.70 -11.27 9.28
CA LEU A 105 2.07 -12.09 10.30
C LEU A 105 3.07 -12.88 11.14
N PHE A 106 2.68 -13.21 12.36
CA PHE A 106 3.48 -13.96 13.32
C PHE A 106 2.63 -14.95 14.13
N ARG A 107 3.28 -15.86 14.83
CA ARG A 107 2.65 -16.84 15.72
C ARG A 107 2.50 -16.29 17.15
N GLU A 108 1.71 -16.96 17.97
CA GLU A 108 1.54 -16.63 19.39
C GLU A 108 2.87 -16.60 20.17
N ASN A 109 3.86 -17.38 19.76
CA ASN A 109 5.21 -17.35 20.32
C ASN A 109 6.12 -16.27 19.71
N PHE A 110 5.53 -15.32 18.98
CA PHE A 110 6.20 -14.20 18.32
C PHE A 110 7.19 -14.59 17.19
N SER A 111 7.15 -15.85 16.71
CA SER A 111 7.94 -16.20 15.53
C SER A 111 7.27 -15.68 14.26
N TYR A 112 8.05 -15.01 13.42
CA TYR A 112 7.57 -14.46 12.16
C TYR A 112 7.15 -15.57 11.19
N LEU A 113 6.04 -15.38 10.51
CA LEU A 113 5.53 -16.30 9.49
C LEU A 113 5.96 -15.85 8.10
N GLY A 114 6.86 -16.63 7.48
CA GLY A 114 7.40 -16.34 6.17
C GLY A 114 8.82 -15.80 6.22
N LEU A 115 9.30 -15.36 5.04
CA LEU A 115 10.65 -14.79 4.90
C LEU A 115 10.72 -13.44 5.60
N LEU A 116 11.78 -13.25 6.36
CA LEU A 116 12.16 -11.97 6.95
C LEU A 116 13.68 -11.86 6.90
N TYR A 117 14.17 -10.80 6.28
CA TYR A 117 15.61 -10.50 6.19
C TYR A 117 15.88 -9.13 6.77
N ALA A 118 16.91 -9.04 7.59
CA ALA A 118 17.44 -7.82 8.13
C ALA A 118 18.95 -7.77 7.86
N GLN A 119 19.43 -6.73 7.22
CA GLN A 119 20.84 -6.54 6.84
C GLN A 119 21.40 -7.75 6.06
N GLY A 120 20.62 -8.31 5.15
CA GLY A 120 20.99 -9.47 4.33
C GLY A 120 20.98 -10.82 5.07
N LYS A 121 20.60 -10.85 6.33
CA LYS A 121 20.54 -12.08 7.14
C LYS A 121 19.10 -12.56 7.29
N PRO A 122 18.83 -13.87 7.13
CA PRO A 122 17.52 -14.42 7.43
C PRO A 122 17.25 -14.39 8.93
N VAL A 123 16.18 -13.72 9.35
CA VAL A 123 15.76 -13.60 10.76
C VAL A 123 14.36 -14.12 11.01
N GLY A 124 13.61 -14.44 9.95
CA GLY A 124 12.26 -14.98 10.00
C GLY A 124 12.18 -16.49 9.86
N GLY A 125 11.02 -16.96 9.41
CA GLY A 125 10.74 -18.36 9.13
C GLY A 125 11.10 -18.79 7.70
N LYS A 126 10.61 -19.98 7.32
CA LYS A 126 10.67 -20.44 5.94
C LYS A 126 9.66 -19.68 5.10
N ARG A 127 9.90 -19.64 3.76
CA ARG A 127 8.95 -19.10 2.80
C ARG A 127 7.54 -19.67 3.03
N HIS A 128 6.59 -18.78 3.20
CA HIS A 128 5.18 -19.17 3.29
C HIS A 128 4.63 -19.42 1.88
N THR A 129 3.98 -20.56 1.68
CA THR A 129 3.61 -21.05 0.34
C THR A 129 2.36 -20.37 -0.26
N SER A 130 1.56 -19.71 0.58
CA SER A 130 0.32 -19.05 0.14
C SER A 130 0.40 -17.51 0.15
N TRP A 131 1.39 -16.94 0.83
CA TRP A 131 1.57 -15.49 0.90
C TRP A 131 2.64 -15.07 -0.08
N MET A 132 2.21 -14.51 -1.19
CA MET A 132 3.07 -14.28 -2.35
C MET A 132 3.66 -12.88 -2.43
N GLY A 133 3.33 -11.98 -1.51
CA GLY A 133 3.95 -10.66 -1.42
C GLY A 133 5.27 -10.73 -0.66
N LEU A 134 6.32 -10.14 -1.21
CA LEU A 134 7.58 -9.90 -0.53
C LEU A 134 7.97 -8.43 -0.71
N PHE A 135 7.84 -7.65 0.36
CA PHE A 135 8.40 -6.31 0.39
C PHE A 135 9.91 -6.42 0.47
N VAL A 136 10.62 -5.68 -0.36
CA VAL A 136 12.08 -5.70 -0.45
C VAL A 136 12.65 -4.28 -0.47
N ALA A 137 13.84 -4.10 0.12
CA ALA A 137 14.55 -2.84 0.11
C ALA A 137 16.05 -3.04 0.27
N GLU A 138 16.81 -1.96 0.05
CA GLU A 138 18.25 -1.92 0.19
C GLU A 138 18.94 -3.02 -0.65
N PRO A 139 18.95 -2.88 -1.99
CA PRO A 139 19.52 -3.88 -2.89
C PRO A 139 20.99 -4.12 -2.62
N THR A 140 21.41 -5.39 -2.70
CA THR A 140 22.81 -5.82 -2.60
C THR A 140 23.45 -5.97 -3.98
N GLU A 141 22.64 -5.93 -5.04
CA GLU A 141 23.05 -6.05 -6.42
C GLU A 141 22.82 -4.74 -7.17
N ALA A 142 23.75 -4.39 -8.06
CA ALA A 142 23.63 -3.19 -8.90
C ALA A 142 22.47 -3.33 -9.90
N GLY A 143 21.71 -2.25 -10.10
CA GLY A 143 20.61 -2.21 -11.07
C GLY A 143 19.27 -2.72 -10.54
N ALA A 144 19.21 -3.27 -9.34
CA ALA A 144 17.94 -3.59 -8.70
C ALA A 144 17.26 -2.30 -8.18
N ALA A 145 15.92 -2.32 -8.11
CA ALA A 145 15.14 -1.22 -7.54
C ALA A 145 15.50 -1.00 -6.07
N THR A 146 15.56 0.26 -5.62
CA THR A 146 15.94 0.60 -4.23
C THR A 146 14.99 0.02 -3.19
N ALA A 147 13.71 -0.06 -3.51
CA ALA A 147 12.66 -0.77 -2.77
C ALA A 147 11.53 -1.16 -3.72
N GLY A 148 10.71 -2.12 -3.32
CA GLY A 148 9.56 -2.55 -4.11
C GLY A 148 8.86 -3.77 -3.52
N ILE A 149 7.97 -4.34 -4.30
CA ILE A 149 7.25 -5.57 -3.96
C ILE A 149 7.56 -6.64 -5.01
N LEU A 150 7.95 -7.82 -4.58
CA LEU A 150 8.05 -9.00 -5.44
C LEU A 150 6.80 -9.87 -5.28
N ASP A 151 6.24 -10.33 -6.39
CA ASP A 151 5.24 -11.40 -6.40
C ASP A 151 5.97 -12.74 -6.49
N LEU A 152 6.13 -13.43 -5.37
CA LEU A 152 6.85 -14.70 -5.27
C LEU A 152 6.25 -15.85 -6.12
N SER A 153 5.08 -15.64 -6.73
CA SER A 153 4.52 -16.60 -7.69
C SER A 153 5.16 -16.50 -9.07
N ILE A 154 5.80 -15.38 -9.40
CA ILE A 154 6.39 -15.09 -10.71
C ILE A 154 7.78 -14.46 -10.63
N ASP A 155 8.11 -13.75 -9.56
CA ASP A 155 9.41 -13.10 -9.38
C ASP A 155 10.37 -14.05 -8.65
N PRO A 156 11.58 -14.27 -9.18
CA PRO A 156 12.59 -15.06 -8.50
C PRO A 156 13.12 -14.35 -7.26
N PHE A 157 13.35 -15.10 -6.19
CA PHE A 157 14.04 -14.62 -5.00
C PHE A 157 14.98 -15.73 -4.51
N ASN A 158 16.28 -15.46 -4.54
CA ASN A 158 17.30 -16.40 -4.08
C ASN A 158 17.47 -16.26 -2.56
N GLU A 159 17.00 -17.26 -1.80
CA GLU A 159 17.04 -17.25 -0.33
C GLU A 159 18.45 -17.44 0.24
N GLN A 160 19.38 -18.07 -0.52
CA GLN A 160 20.77 -18.28 -0.12
C GLN A 160 21.64 -17.04 -0.37
N GLN A 161 21.29 -16.26 -1.39
CA GLN A 161 21.95 -15.01 -1.76
C GLN A 161 20.89 -13.96 -2.04
N PRO A 162 20.28 -13.38 -0.97
CA PRO A 162 19.20 -12.45 -1.13
C PRO A 162 19.68 -11.19 -1.88
N PRO A 163 18.99 -10.80 -2.97
CA PRO A 163 19.36 -9.62 -3.74
C PRO A 163 19.03 -8.30 -3.03
N TYR A 164 18.47 -8.39 -1.83
CA TYR A 164 18.10 -7.26 -0.99
C TYR A 164 18.53 -7.48 0.45
N GLY A 165 18.98 -6.41 1.10
CA GLY A 165 19.36 -6.44 2.52
C GLY A 165 18.15 -6.54 3.45
N GLU A 166 17.03 -5.98 3.04
CA GLU A 166 15.80 -5.91 3.84
C GLU A 166 14.65 -6.57 3.07
N ALA A 167 13.95 -7.51 3.71
CA ALA A 167 12.78 -8.13 3.10
C ALA A 167 11.78 -8.64 4.14
N ALA A 168 10.48 -8.53 3.84
CA ALA A 168 9.39 -9.01 4.69
C ALA A 168 8.27 -9.63 3.83
N GLN A 169 8.04 -10.93 4.01
CA GLN A 169 6.97 -11.64 3.31
C GLN A 169 5.63 -11.42 4.00
N SER A 170 4.58 -11.17 3.20
CA SER A 170 3.20 -11.11 3.66
C SER A 170 2.22 -11.38 2.50
N LEU A 171 0.94 -11.03 2.70
CA LEU A 171 -0.13 -11.31 1.73
C LEU A 171 -0.03 -10.40 0.49
N MET A 172 0.09 -10.97 -0.71
CA MET A 172 -0.15 -10.20 -1.94
C MET A 172 -1.63 -9.79 -1.97
N LEU A 173 -1.90 -8.50 -2.09
CA LEU A 173 -3.24 -7.93 -2.12
C LEU A 173 -3.68 -7.61 -3.54
N LEU A 174 -2.86 -6.88 -4.27
CA LEU A 174 -3.09 -6.46 -5.65
C LEU A 174 -1.83 -6.72 -6.45
N ASP A 175 -1.90 -7.53 -7.50
CA ASP A 175 -0.75 -7.79 -8.36
C ASP A 175 -0.61 -6.73 -9.47
N ARG A 176 0.52 -6.77 -10.18
CA ARG A 176 0.85 -5.80 -11.25
C ARG A 176 -0.08 -5.83 -12.47
N THR A 177 -0.95 -6.83 -12.57
CA THR A 177 -2.00 -6.90 -13.60
C THR A 177 -3.31 -6.25 -13.16
N GLY A 178 -3.37 -5.76 -11.90
CA GLY A 178 -4.57 -5.20 -11.29
C GLY A 178 -5.51 -6.24 -10.69
N LYS A 179 -5.07 -7.51 -10.58
CA LYS A 179 -5.88 -8.57 -9.99
C LYS A 179 -5.79 -8.55 -8.47
N VAL A 180 -6.93 -8.51 -7.79
CA VAL A 180 -7.05 -8.72 -6.34
C VAL A 180 -6.75 -10.18 -6.03
N ARG A 181 -5.78 -10.43 -5.15
CA ARG A 181 -5.23 -11.77 -4.84
C ARG A 181 -5.81 -12.38 -3.56
N VAL A 182 -6.73 -11.71 -2.91
CA VAL A 182 -7.41 -12.17 -1.69
C VAL A 182 -8.89 -12.42 -1.97
N ASN A 183 -9.44 -13.46 -1.34
CA ASN A 183 -10.85 -13.82 -1.50
C ASN A 183 -11.75 -12.96 -0.58
N PRO A 184 -13.01 -12.72 -0.98
CA PRO A 184 -13.98 -12.07 -0.11
C PRO A 184 -14.37 -13.03 1.03
N THR A 185 -13.90 -12.76 2.24
CA THR A 185 -14.19 -13.59 3.44
C THR A 185 -15.22 -12.96 4.37
N GLY A 186 -15.60 -11.71 4.12
CA GLY A 186 -16.44 -10.92 5.03
C GLY A 186 -15.74 -10.46 6.31
N LYS A 187 -14.50 -10.91 6.57
CA LYS A 187 -13.72 -10.45 7.72
C LYS A 187 -13.30 -9.00 7.52
N GLN A 188 -13.51 -8.19 8.54
CA GLN A 188 -13.09 -6.80 8.59
C GLN A 188 -12.15 -6.60 9.77
N SER A 189 -11.08 -5.85 9.55
CA SER A 189 -10.13 -5.44 10.58
C SER A 189 -9.37 -4.22 10.10
N GLN A 190 -8.68 -3.55 11.01
CA GLN A 190 -7.73 -2.52 10.62
C GLN A 190 -6.62 -3.13 9.77
N GLN A 191 -6.14 -2.36 8.80
CA GLN A 191 -5.16 -2.84 7.82
C GLN A 191 -3.95 -1.92 7.76
N THR A 192 -2.78 -2.52 7.64
CA THR A 192 -1.55 -1.87 7.18
C THR A 192 -1.22 -2.45 5.81
N ILE A 193 -1.11 -1.59 4.81
CA ILE A 193 -0.88 -1.99 3.43
C ILE A 193 0.35 -1.26 2.91
N VAL A 194 1.20 -1.98 2.20
CA VAL A 194 2.33 -1.41 1.46
C VAL A 194 2.03 -1.52 -0.03
N GLY A 195 2.08 -0.41 -0.74
CA GLY A 195 1.98 -0.32 -2.18
C GLY A 195 3.31 0.08 -2.82
N GLU A 196 3.53 -0.38 -4.03
CA GLU A 196 4.54 0.12 -4.94
C GLU A 196 3.85 0.98 -5.99
N LEU A 197 4.29 2.22 -6.14
CA LEU A 197 3.78 3.14 -7.14
C LEU A 197 4.52 2.97 -8.48
N LYS A 198 3.88 3.41 -9.56
CA LYS A 198 4.46 3.35 -10.92
C LYS A 198 5.72 4.20 -11.08
N ASN A 199 5.90 5.23 -10.23
CA ASN A 199 7.11 6.05 -10.17
C ASN A 199 8.25 5.42 -9.34
N GLY A 200 8.02 4.25 -8.73
CA GLY A 200 8.98 3.56 -7.87
C GLY A 200 8.95 3.99 -6.40
N HIS A 201 8.07 4.90 -6.01
CA HIS A 201 7.86 5.23 -4.60
C HIS A 201 7.10 4.13 -3.87
N ILE A 202 7.24 4.11 -2.57
CA ILE A 202 6.51 3.22 -1.68
C ILE A 202 5.36 3.99 -1.04
N LEU A 203 4.17 3.40 -1.07
CA LEU A 203 2.98 3.95 -0.44
C LEU A 203 2.62 3.09 0.76
N LEU A 204 2.76 3.63 1.97
CA LEU A 204 2.23 3.03 3.18
C LEU A 204 0.81 3.54 3.41
N MET A 205 -0.11 2.64 3.73
CA MET A 205 -1.50 2.95 4.01
C MET A 205 -1.92 2.33 5.33
N LYS A 206 -2.58 3.11 6.19
CA LYS A 206 -3.10 2.67 7.49
C LYS A 206 -4.57 3.02 7.61
N THR A 207 -5.43 2.01 7.76
CA THR A 207 -6.84 2.23 8.10
C THR A 207 -7.01 2.33 9.61
N THR A 208 -7.81 3.25 10.08
CA THR A 208 -8.16 3.41 11.51
C THR A 208 -9.47 2.71 11.85
N GLU A 209 -10.29 2.44 10.83
CA GLU A 209 -11.52 1.67 10.93
C GLU A 209 -11.36 0.28 10.28
N PRO A 210 -12.17 -0.70 10.72
CA PRO A 210 -12.14 -2.02 10.11
C PRO A 210 -12.62 -2.01 8.65
N VAL A 211 -11.86 -2.68 7.78
CA VAL A 211 -12.20 -2.89 6.36
C VAL A 211 -11.78 -4.29 5.92
N SER A 212 -12.48 -4.87 4.95
CA SER A 212 -12.03 -6.15 4.39
C SER A 212 -10.88 -5.95 3.42
N LEU A 213 -9.91 -6.88 3.42
CA LEU A 213 -8.81 -6.85 2.45
C LEU A 213 -9.29 -6.90 1.00
N HIS A 214 -10.37 -7.64 0.73
CA HIS A 214 -10.92 -7.72 -0.62
C HIS A 214 -11.48 -6.37 -1.09
N ALA A 215 -12.25 -5.67 -0.22
CA ALA A 215 -12.75 -4.32 -0.51
C ALA A 215 -11.60 -3.35 -0.75
N MET A 216 -10.57 -3.41 0.10
CA MET A 216 -9.38 -2.57 -0.03
C MET A 216 -8.62 -2.82 -1.34
N GLY A 217 -8.39 -4.09 -1.71
CA GLY A 217 -7.71 -4.45 -2.96
C GLY A 217 -8.49 -3.98 -4.20
N ARG A 218 -9.82 -4.13 -4.19
CA ARG A 218 -10.69 -3.64 -5.25
C ARG A 218 -10.65 -2.12 -5.35
N CYS A 219 -10.73 -1.44 -4.22
CA CYS A 219 -10.69 0.02 -4.18
C CYS A 219 -9.35 0.59 -4.67
N LEU A 220 -8.23 -0.02 -4.30
CA LEU A 220 -6.92 0.35 -4.82
C LEU A 220 -6.85 0.23 -6.34
N HIS A 221 -7.40 -0.84 -6.91
CA HIS A 221 -7.46 -1.02 -8.35
C HIS A 221 -8.30 0.04 -9.05
N GLU A 222 -9.47 0.37 -8.47
CA GLU A 222 -10.46 1.27 -9.09
C GLU A 222 -10.13 2.75 -8.88
N ALA A 223 -9.63 3.13 -7.70
CA ALA A 223 -9.53 4.52 -7.25
C ALA A 223 -8.09 5.04 -7.09
N TYR A 224 -7.06 4.18 -7.19
CA TYR A 224 -5.66 4.60 -7.07
C TYR A 224 -4.83 4.23 -8.30
N PRO A 225 -4.99 4.93 -9.44
CA PRO A 225 -4.40 4.53 -10.71
C PRO A 225 -2.86 4.57 -10.75
N GLN A 226 -2.21 5.25 -9.80
CA GLN A 226 -0.75 5.30 -9.68
C GLN A 226 -0.17 4.04 -9.05
N ILE A 227 -0.99 3.21 -8.38
CA ILE A 227 -0.52 1.98 -7.76
C ILE A 227 -0.13 0.96 -8.84
N ARG A 228 1.01 0.33 -8.66
CA ARG A 228 1.49 -0.76 -9.52
C ARG A 228 1.08 -2.12 -8.96
N GLN A 229 1.31 -2.31 -7.65
CA GLN A 229 0.95 -3.50 -6.90
C GLN A 229 0.92 -3.19 -5.40
N ALA A 230 0.29 -4.06 -4.61
CA ALA A 230 0.19 -3.87 -3.16
C ALA A 230 0.18 -5.19 -2.41
N MET A 231 0.64 -5.15 -1.18
CA MET A 231 0.58 -6.26 -0.23
C MET A 231 0.02 -5.80 1.11
N ALA A 232 -0.68 -6.68 1.80
CA ALA A 232 -1.17 -6.43 3.14
C ALA A 232 -0.17 -7.00 4.16
N MET A 233 0.17 -6.18 5.15
CA MET A 233 0.91 -6.60 6.35
C MET A 233 -0.03 -7.28 7.34
N ASP A 234 0.41 -7.53 8.57
CA ASP A 234 -0.49 -8.06 9.59
C ASP A 234 -1.56 -7.04 9.95
N GLY A 235 -2.80 -7.50 10.08
CA GLY A 235 -3.97 -6.68 10.34
C GLY A 235 -4.51 -6.79 11.76
N GLY A 236 -5.66 -6.18 12.02
CA GLY A 236 -6.32 -6.18 13.33
C GLY A 236 -5.51 -5.42 14.37
N SER A 237 -5.33 -5.99 15.55
CA SER A 237 -4.58 -5.39 16.65
C SER A 237 -3.08 -5.19 16.35
N SER A 238 -2.55 -5.94 15.37
CA SER A 238 -1.15 -5.78 14.92
C SER A 238 -0.97 -4.62 13.95
N SER A 239 -2.04 -4.14 13.32
CA SER A 239 -1.98 -3.05 12.35
C SER A 239 -1.69 -1.73 13.04
N ASP A 240 -0.45 -1.29 12.97
CA ASP A 240 0.02 -0.12 13.70
C ASP A 240 1.09 0.68 12.95
N VAL A 241 1.09 1.99 13.17
CA VAL A 241 2.04 2.93 12.57
C VAL A 241 2.40 4.00 13.59
N SER A 242 3.68 4.29 13.75
CA SER A 242 4.17 5.42 14.54
C SER A 242 4.99 6.38 13.67
N ILE A 243 4.68 7.65 13.77
CA ILE A 243 5.41 8.75 13.09
C ILE A 243 6.15 9.54 14.15
N SER A 244 7.41 9.90 13.89
CA SER A 244 8.24 10.59 14.88
C SER A 244 7.62 11.91 15.35
N PRO A 245 7.77 12.26 16.63
CA PRO A 245 7.30 13.56 17.14
C PRO A 245 7.89 14.74 16.40
N ALA A 246 9.11 14.58 15.85
CA ALA A 246 9.77 15.61 15.05
C ALA A 246 9.01 15.87 13.73
N LEU A 247 8.59 14.82 13.04
CA LEU A 247 7.78 14.92 11.81
C LEU A 247 6.37 15.43 12.10
N GLN A 248 5.72 14.96 13.17
CA GLN A 248 4.42 15.47 13.57
C GLN A 248 4.47 16.97 13.85
N LYS A 249 5.48 17.42 14.60
CA LYS A 249 5.69 18.84 14.89
C LYS A 249 6.02 19.66 13.64
N ALA A 250 6.79 19.09 12.69
CA ALA A 250 7.10 19.76 11.43
C ALA A 250 5.83 19.95 10.59
N ALA A 251 4.97 18.94 10.54
CA ALA A 251 3.68 19.01 9.90
C ALA A 251 2.78 20.05 10.56
N GLU A 252 2.57 20.03 11.88
CA GLU A 252 1.77 21.02 12.63
C GLU A 252 2.18 22.46 12.36
N LYS A 253 3.47 22.71 12.15
CA LYS A 253 4.00 24.05 11.89
C LYS A 253 3.69 24.52 10.46
N ALA A 254 3.54 23.58 9.51
CA ALA A 254 3.43 23.92 8.09
C ALA A 254 2.02 24.36 7.65
N ALA A 255 0.95 23.83 8.21
CA ALA A 255 -0.39 24.04 7.65
C ALA A 255 -1.59 24.05 8.62
N GLY A 256 -1.39 24.12 9.93
CA GLY A 256 -2.52 24.10 10.87
C GLY A 256 -3.03 22.68 11.17
N THR A 257 -4.31 22.47 11.35
CA THR A 257 -4.87 21.16 11.77
C THR A 257 -4.64 20.08 10.73
N HIS A 258 -3.76 19.12 11.03
CA HIS A 258 -3.49 17.98 10.15
C HIS A 258 -4.51 16.87 10.37
N SER A 259 -5.31 16.62 9.36
CA SER A 259 -6.33 15.58 9.38
C SER A 259 -5.74 14.18 9.63
N TRP A 260 -4.54 13.89 9.12
CA TRP A 260 -3.89 12.60 9.29
C TRP A 260 -3.42 12.33 10.72
N VAL A 261 -2.93 13.35 11.47
CA VAL A 261 -2.56 13.19 12.89
C VAL A 261 -3.78 12.84 13.72
N ALA A 262 -4.88 13.60 13.53
CA ALA A 262 -6.13 13.32 14.20
C ALA A 262 -6.67 11.92 13.85
N LEU A 263 -6.57 11.52 12.58
CA LEU A 263 -7.04 10.22 12.12
C LEU A 263 -6.20 9.06 12.70
N LEU A 264 -4.88 9.16 12.74
CA LEU A 264 -4.03 8.16 13.41
C LEU A 264 -4.36 8.01 14.89
N ASN A 265 -4.57 9.14 15.58
CA ASN A 265 -4.89 9.16 17.00
C ASN A 265 -6.34 8.75 17.33
N SER A 266 -7.22 8.63 16.32
CA SER A 266 -8.59 8.14 16.49
C SER A 266 -8.70 6.62 16.53
N GLY A 267 -7.63 5.91 16.21
CA GLY A 267 -7.56 4.44 16.25
C GLY A 267 -7.67 3.89 17.68
N PRO A 268 -7.69 2.56 17.85
CA PRO A 268 -7.71 1.93 19.17
C PRO A 268 -6.53 2.39 20.03
N THR A 269 -6.77 2.63 21.31
CA THR A 269 -5.76 3.10 22.26
C THR A 269 -4.83 2.01 22.78
N GLY A 270 -5.11 0.73 22.45
CA GLY A 270 -4.30 -0.40 22.89
C GLY A 270 -3.30 -0.82 21.81
N HIS A 271 -2.00 -0.66 22.08
CA HIS A 271 -0.93 -1.19 21.25
C HIS A 271 -0.47 -2.54 21.78
N ILE A 272 -0.26 -3.50 20.89
CA ILE A 272 0.27 -4.83 21.25
C ILE A 272 1.77 -4.90 20.95
N GLY A 273 2.45 -5.87 21.56
CA GLY A 273 3.83 -6.18 21.21
C GLY A 273 3.95 -6.68 19.78
N LEU A 274 4.80 -6.04 18.99
CA LEU A 274 5.04 -6.36 17.58
C LEU A 274 6.41 -7.02 17.44
N PRO A 275 6.48 -8.31 17.04
CA PRO A 275 7.77 -9.01 16.94
C PRO A 275 8.64 -8.49 15.81
N ALA A 276 8.06 -7.96 14.74
CA ALA A 276 8.79 -7.41 13.61
C ALA A 276 8.13 -6.12 13.10
N VAL A 277 8.98 -5.14 12.80
CA VAL A 277 8.55 -3.85 12.25
C VAL A 277 9.45 -3.44 11.10
N ILE A 278 8.96 -2.50 10.30
CA ILE A 278 9.71 -1.83 9.24
C ILE A 278 9.86 -0.36 9.63
N GLY A 279 11.10 0.09 9.67
CA GLY A 279 11.49 1.47 10.01
C GLY A 279 12.02 2.22 8.80
N ILE A 280 11.79 3.54 8.77
CA ILE A 280 12.16 4.41 7.66
C ILE A 280 12.89 5.62 8.21
N SER A 281 14.09 5.91 7.67
CA SER A 281 14.91 7.07 8.03
C SER A 281 15.52 7.73 6.81
N PRO A 282 15.80 9.05 6.83
CA PRO A 282 16.47 9.73 5.74
C PRO A 282 17.84 9.10 5.42
N ARG A 283 18.17 9.01 4.13
CA ARG A 283 19.52 8.62 3.70
C ARG A 283 20.50 9.73 4.10
N GLY A 284 21.57 9.36 4.79
CA GLY A 284 22.53 10.32 5.34
C GLY A 284 22.29 10.71 6.80
N ALA A 285 21.19 10.35 7.42
CA ALA A 285 21.04 10.43 8.86
C ALA A 285 22.01 9.43 9.52
N VAL A 286 22.84 9.93 10.43
CA VAL A 286 23.72 9.06 11.23
C VAL A 286 22.82 8.23 12.15
N SER A 287 22.74 6.93 11.90
CA SER A 287 22.05 6.01 12.81
C SER A 287 22.64 6.17 14.21
N ARG A 288 21.86 6.69 15.13
CA ARG A 288 22.21 6.66 16.56
C ARG A 288 22.00 5.20 17.01
N ARG A 289 23.08 4.40 16.96
CA ARG A 289 23.15 3.08 17.58
C ARG A 289 23.49 3.21 19.06
#